data_14f9ee272507aabcb3dd9f170df57d29
#
_entry.id   14f9ee272507aabcb3dd9f170df57d29
#
_cell.length_a   1.000
_cell.length_b   1.000
_cell.length_c   1.000
_cell.angle_alpha   90.00
_cell.angle_beta   90.00
_cell.angle_gamma   90.00
#
_symmetry.space_group_name_H-M   'P 1'
#
loop_
_entity.id
_entity.type
_entity.pdbx_description
1 polymer ?
#
loop_
_entity_poly.entity_id
_entity_poly.type
_entity_poly.pdbx_seq_one_letter_code
_entity_poly.pdbx_strand_id
1 'polypeptide(L)'
;MSHCFTNTNHFKQKGSIMKKHVFHPAVFFCALAIVLSLTTAPFAKVEWEILKDITLTDDPRDIVIASDGSTAYILCSKSVQIYSTREKKVTGSIPLTDDFSQIAIAPNGEQLFLTKTAGKQLSVIKVSQVYDIPIGTSPVIGKAGAPVTIYAFLDYQ
;
A
#
# COMPACT_ATOMS: atom_id res chain seq x y z
N MET A 1 45.64 -93.00 -37.28
CA MET A 1 44.50 -93.03 -38.22
C MET A 1 43.63 -91.85 -37.86
N SER A 2 43.79 -90.75 -38.58
CA SER A 2 42.77 -90.08 -39.46
C SER A 2 41.51 -89.75 -38.73
N HIS A 3 41.06 -88.52 -38.65
CA HIS A 3 40.67 -87.57 -39.69
C HIS A 3 40.46 -86.17 -39.11
N CYS A 4 40.95 -85.29 -39.86
CA CYS A 4 40.70 -83.82 -39.86
C CYS A 4 39.23 -83.51 -40.16
N PHE A 5 38.60 -82.53 -39.46
CA PHE A 5 37.49 -81.84 -40.01
C PHE A 5 37.58 -80.34 -39.51
N THR A 6 37.97 -79.55 -40.42
CA THR A 6 37.89 -78.08 -40.40
C THR A 6 36.43 -77.68 -40.52
N ASN A 7 35.95 -76.88 -39.61
CA ASN A 7 34.66 -76.17 -39.76
C ASN A 7 34.91 -74.62 -39.62
N THR A 8 35.00 -74.03 -40.77
CA THR A 8 35.07 -72.55 -40.94
C THR A 8 33.70 -71.94 -40.80
N ASN A 9 33.35 -71.43 -39.63
CA ASN A 9 32.19 -70.58 -39.50
C ASN A 9 32.54 -69.11 -39.83
N HIS A 10 32.07 -68.66 -40.97
CA HIS A 10 32.07 -67.31 -41.47
C HIS A 10 31.14 -66.46 -40.59
N PHE A 11 31.72 -65.70 -39.63
CA PHE A 11 30.95 -64.73 -38.84
C PHE A 11 30.82 -63.46 -39.64
N LYS A 12 29.63 -63.27 -40.22
CA LYS A 12 29.31 -62.05 -41.00
C LYS A 12 29.06 -60.90 -40.04
N GLN A 13 30.08 -60.10 -39.84
CA GLN A 13 30.03 -58.88 -39.02
C GLN A 13 29.17 -57.84 -39.73
N LYS A 14 27.95 -57.61 -39.17
CA LYS A 14 27.01 -56.64 -39.63
C LYS A 14 27.47 -55.26 -39.15
N GLY A 15 28.09 -54.50 -40.05
CA GLY A 15 28.55 -53.12 -39.77
C GLY A 15 27.38 -52.25 -39.37
N SER A 16 27.39 -51.82 -38.11
CA SER A 16 26.48 -50.76 -37.58
C SER A 16 26.98 -49.44 -38.12
N ILE A 17 26.20 -48.85 -39.03
CA ILE A 17 26.46 -47.48 -39.52
C ILE A 17 26.03 -46.52 -38.41
N MET A 18 27.00 -46.08 -37.60
CA MET A 18 26.81 -44.93 -36.71
C MET A 18 26.57 -43.71 -37.55
N LYS A 19 25.32 -43.21 -37.60
CA LYS A 19 24.99 -41.89 -38.14
C LYS A 19 25.67 -40.84 -37.26
N LYS A 20 26.76 -40.25 -37.74
CA LYS A 20 27.37 -39.05 -37.15
C LYS A 20 26.34 -37.95 -37.27
N HIS A 21 25.68 -37.58 -36.15
CA HIS A 21 24.92 -36.35 -36.06
C HIS A 21 25.92 -35.18 -36.24
N VAL A 22 25.93 -34.61 -37.39
CA VAL A 22 26.67 -33.37 -37.66
C VAL A 22 25.96 -32.27 -36.88
N PHE A 23 26.52 -31.99 -35.71
CA PHE A 23 26.05 -30.89 -34.85
C PHE A 23 26.35 -29.56 -35.58
N HIS A 24 25.30 -28.93 -36.13
CA HIS A 24 25.45 -27.64 -36.81
C HIS A 24 25.57 -26.55 -35.73
N PRO A 25 26.74 -25.98 -35.48
CA PRO A 25 26.91 -24.96 -34.44
C PRO A 25 26.05 -23.73 -34.71
N ALA A 26 25.67 -23.45 -35.95
CA ALA A 26 24.78 -22.37 -36.33
C ALA A 26 23.37 -22.51 -35.73
N VAL A 27 22.83 -23.73 -35.61
CA VAL A 27 21.50 -23.97 -35.03
C VAL A 27 21.54 -23.75 -33.52
N PHE A 28 22.63 -24.08 -32.85
CA PHE A 28 22.81 -23.86 -31.42
C PHE A 28 22.93 -22.38 -31.10
N PHE A 29 23.65 -21.62 -31.93
CA PHE A 29 23.76 -20.16 -31.79
C PHE A 29 22.42 -19.44 -32.03
N CYS A 30 21.64 -19.86 -33.01
CA CYS A 30 20.31 -19.31 -33.23
C CYS A 30 19.35 -19.61 -32.08
N ALA A 31 19.35 -20.83 -31.53
CA ALA A 31 18.52 -21.20 -30.38
C ALA A 31 18.91 -20.40 -29.12
N LEU A 32 20.20 -20.19 -28.87
CA LEU A 32 20.71 -19.38 -27.75
C LEU A 32 20.33 -17.89 -27.90
N ALA A 33 20.39 -17.35 -29.11
CA ALA A 33 20.00 -15.96 -29.40
C ALA A 33 18.48 -15.73 -29.19
N ILE A 34 17.63 -16.70 -29.53
CA ILE A 34 16.18 -16.65 -29.31
C ILE A 34 15.85 -16.70 -27.80
N VAL A 35 16.56 -17.49 -27.02
CA VAL A 35 16.36 -17.56 -25.55
C VAL A 35 16.79 -16.27 -24.88
N LEU A 36 17.87 -15.63 -25.33
CA LEU A 36 18.33 -14.33 -24.78
C LEU A 36 17.38 -13.16 -25.12
N SER A 37 16.66 -13.22 -26.24
CA SER A 37 15.74 -12.16 -26.63
C SER A 37 14.40 -12.16 -25.89
N LEU A 38 14.06 -13.23 -25.16
CA LEU A 38 12.82 -13.38 -24.39
C LEU A 38 12.88 -12.84 -22.95
N THR A 39 14.01 -12.27 -22.52
CA THR A 39 14.19 -11.80 -21.13
C THR A 39 13.99 -10.29 -20.94
N THR A 40 13.26 -9.61 -21.80
CA THR A 40 12.81 -8.25 -21.51
C THR A 40 11.66 -8.30 -20.53
N ALA A 41 11.97 -8.37 -19.24
CA ALA A 41 10.97 -8.17 -18.20
C ALA A 41 10.39 -6.74 -18.36
N PRO A 42 9.06 -6.59 -18.45
CA PRO A 42 8.46 -5.27 -18.43
C PRO A 42 8.77 -4.61 -17.09
N PHE A 43 9.59 -3.56 -17.09
CA PHE A 43 9.75 -2.72 -15.90
C PHE A 43 8.43 -1.97 -15.70
N ALA A 44 7.78 -2.23 -14.56
CA ALA A 44 6.62 -1.45 -14.17
C ALA A 44 7.07 0.02 -13.99
N LYS A 45 6.57 0.90 -14.83
CA LYS A 45 6.79 2.34 -14.69
C LYS A 45 5.80 2.86 -13.65
N VAL A 46 6.31 3.44 -12.57
CA VAL A 46 5.48 4.14 -11.61
C VAL A 46 5.11 5.50 -12.19
N GLU A 47 3.83 5.73 -12.42
CA GLU A 47 3.28 7.03 -12.75
C GLU A 47 2.80 7.70 -11.47
N TRP A 48 3.11 8.97 -11.33
CA TRP A 48 2.71 9.79 -10.18
C TRP A 48 2.19 11.14 -10.65
N GLU A 49 1.24 11.66 -9.90
CA GLU A 49 0.64 12.98 -10.14
C GLU A 49 0.46 13.68 -8.80
N ILE A 50 0.75 14.97 -8.76
CA ILE A 50 0.43 15.82 -7.60
C ILE A 50 -1.05 16.16 -7.67
N LEU A 51 -1.84 15.54 -6.82
CA LEU A 51 -3.29 15.76 -6.80
C LEU A 51 -3.65 17.15 -6.27
N LYS A 52 -2.94 17.63 -5.27
CA LYS A 52 -3.18 18.94 -4.66
C LYS A 52 -2.03 19.36 -3.75
N ASP A 53 -1.67 20.62 -3.79
CA ASP A 53 -0.83 21.28 -2.78
C ASP A 53 -1.73 21.98 -1.75
N ILE A 54 -1.38 21.84 -0.47
CA ILE A 54 -2.13 22.41 0.66
C ILE A 54 -1.19 23.25 1.48
N THR A 55 -1.56 24.53 1.65
CA THR A 55 -0.82 25.43 2.53
C THR A 55 -1.27 25.21 3.96
N LEU A 56 -0.32 24.91 4.84
CA LEU A 56 -0.53 24.78 6.28
C LEU A 56 -0.30 26.12 6.98
N THR A 57 -0.86 26.26 8.18
CA THR A 57 -0.75 27.47 8.97
C THR A 57 0.61 27.58 9.66
N ASP A 58 1.18 26.43 10.05
CA ASP A 58 2.44 26.32 10.78
C ASP A 58 3.36 25.29 10.12
N ASP A 59 4.64 25.28 10.48
CA ASP A 59 5.63 24.35 9.95
C ASP A 59 5.31 22.89 10.30
N PRO A 60 5.08 22.00 9.31
CA PRO A 60 4.76 20.61 9.55
C PRO A 60 6.00 19.84 10.03
N ARG A 61 5.80 18.89 10.93
CA ARG A 61 6.84 18.03 11.52
C ARG A 61 6.61 16.56 11.28
N ASP A 62 5.35 16.13 11.41
CA ASP A 62 4.97 14.74 11.30
C ASP A 62 3.51 14.61 10.86
N ILE A 63 3.13 13.46 10.33
CA ILE A 63 1.78 13.19 9.85
C ILE A 63 1.37 11.77 10.18
N VAL A 64 0.12 11.60 10.60
CA VAL A 64 -0.50 10.30 10.76
C VAL A 64 -1.89 10.29 10.13
N ILE A 65 -2.26 9.17 9.54
CA ILE A 65 -3.56 8.99 8.88
C ILE A 65 -4.39 8.02 9.71
N ALA A 66 -5.66 8.35 9.91
CA ALA A 66 -6.61 7.47 10.57
C ALA A 66 -6.77 6.16 9.78
N SER A 67 -7.08 5.07 10.49
CA SER A 67 -7.13 3.72 9.90
C SER A 67 -8.16 3.57 8.78
N ASP A 68 -9.20 4.39 8.77
CA ASP A 68 -10.22 4.47 7.72
C ASP A 68 -9.81 5.32 6.50
N GLY A 69 -8.63 5.96 6.57
CA GLY A 69 -8.11 6.83 5.52
C GLY A 69 -8.88 8.15 5.33
N SER A 70 -9.89 8.44 6.15
CA SER A 70 -10.75 9.63 5.99
C SER A 70 -10.12 10.92 6.48
N THR A 71 -9.22 10.82 7.47
CA THR A 71 -8.65 11.97 8.17
C THR A 71 -7.14 11.81 8.33
N ALA A 72 -6.40 12.86 8.03
CA ALA A 72 -4.98 12.97 8.35
C ALA A 72 -4.78 14.03 9.44
N TYR A 73 -3.97 13.71 10.43
CA TYR A 73 -3.56 14.61 11.49
C TYR A 73 -2.12 15.04 11.22
N ILE A 74 -1.91 16.32 11.01
CA ILE A 74 -0.62 16.91 10.66
C ILE A 74 -0.11 17.65 11.88
N LEU A 75 0.93 17.12 12.51
CA LEU A 75 1.60 17.80 13.61
C LEU A 75 2.41 18.96 13.07
N CYS A 76 2.10 20.16 13.52
CA CYS A 76 2.84 21.35 13.24
C CYS A 76 3.50 21.91 14.52
N SER A 77 4.26 22.97 14.38
CA SER A 77 5.02 23.56 15.50
C SER A 77 4.13 24.04 16.66
N LYS A 78 2.92 24.50 16.39
CA LYS A 78 1.99 25.07 17.39
C LYS A 78 0.60 24.44 17.37
N SER A 79 0.35 23.49 16.46
CA SER A 79 -0.98 22.90 16.30
C SER A 79 -0.92 21.51 15.70
N VAL A 80 -1.99 20.74 15.87
CA VAL A 80 -2.29 19.59 15.02
C VAL A 80 -3.40 20.01 14.06
N GLN A 81 -3.10 20.05 12.77
CA GLN A 81 -4.07 20.34 11.75
C GLN A 81 -4.79 19.08 11.31
N ILE A 82 -6.10 19.18 11.14
CA ILE A 82 -6.98 18.07 10.78
C ILE A 82 -7.35 18.23 9.31
N TYR A 83 -6.87 17.31 8.49
CA TYR A 83 -7.13 17.29 7.06
C TYR A 83 -8.14 16.20 6.70
N SER A 84 -9.22 16.59 6.04
CA SER A 84 -10.20 15.64 5.47
C SER A 84 -9.78 15.20 4.08
N THR A 85 -9.54 13.91 3.89
CA THR A 85 -9.21 13.33 2.58
C THR A 85 -10.39 13.39 1.63
N ARG A 86 -11.61 13.32 2.16
CA ARG A 86 -12.86 13.41 1.40
C ARG A 86 -13.09 14.82 0.86
N GLU A 87 -12.96 15.83 1.74
CA GLU A 87 -13.18 17.24 1.37
C GLU A 87 -11.94 17.88 0.74
N LYS A 88 -10.80 17.21 0.82
CA LYS A 88 -9.49 17.65 0.31
C LYS A 88 -9.08 19.03 0.84
N LYS A 89 -9.35 19.28 2.14
CA LYS A 89 -9.02 20.53 2.83
C LYS A 89 -8.76 20.31 4.31
N VAL A 90 -8.10 21.26 4.94
CA VAL A 90 -8.00 21.35 6.41
C VAL A 90 -9.37 21.75 6.95
N THR A 91 -9.92 20.93 7.85
CA THR A 91 -11.25 21.10 8.45
C THR A 91 -11.21 21.59 9.88
N GLY A 92 -10.04 21.49 10.53
CA GLY A 92 -9.89 21.93 11.92
C GLY A 92 -8.43 21.99 12.36
N SER A 93 -8.24 22.52 13.56
CA SER A 93 -6.93 22.63 14.19
C SER A 93 -7.05 22.46 15.70
N ILE A 94 -6.14 21.72 16.30
CA ILE A 94 -6.01 21.53 17.75
C ILE A 94 -4.79 22.34 18.17
N PRO A 95 -4.95 23.43 18.95
CA PRO A 95 -3.81 24.23 19.40
C PRO A 95 -2.97 23.44 20.41
N LEU A 96 -1.66 23.54 20.29
CA LEU A 96 -0.71 22.92 21.20
C LEU A 96 -0.01 24.01 22.03
N THR A 97 0.14 23.73 23.32
CA THR A 97 0.88 24.62 24.25
C THR A 97 2.37 24.33 24.25
N ASP A 98 2.72 23.13 23.86
CA ASP A 98 4.09 22.63 23.87
C ASP A 98 4.54 22.25 22.45
N ASP A 99 5.85 22.09 22.31
CA ASP A 99 6.52 21.76 21.07
C ASP A 99 6.75 20.25 20.96
N PHE A 100 5.94 19.57 20.17
CA PHE A 100 6.01 18.12 19.96
C PHE A 100 6.79 17.76 18.69
N SER A 101 7.41 16.60 18.69
CA SER A 101 8.27 16.14 17.59
C SER A 101 7.64 15.02 16.75
N GLN A 102 6.76 14.21 17.34
CA GLN A 102 6.12 13.09 16.65
C GLN A 102 4.66 12.92 17.07
N ILE A 103 3.87 12.37 16.17
CA ILE A 103 2.47 12.05 16.39
C ILE A 103 2.19 10.60 15.97
N ALA A 104 1.34 9.91 16.74
CA ALA A 104 0.78 8.62 16.40
C ALA A 104 -0.72 8.62 16.73
N ILE A 105 -1.49 7.73 16.09
CA ILE A 105 -2.92 7.56 16.35
C ILE A 105 -3.19 6.15 16.87
N ALA A 106 -4.10 6.03 17.83
CA ALA A 106 -4.60 4.74 18.26
C ALA A 106 -5.38 4.05 17.13
N PRO A 107 -5.37 2.71 17.03
CA PRO A 107 -6.08 1.98 15.97
C PRO A 107 -7.59 2.26 15.91
N ASN A 108 -8.21 2.61 17.05
CA ASN A 108 -9.61 2.99 17.13
C ASN A 108 -9.89 4.44 16.66
N GLY A 109 -8.85 5.22 16.35
CA GLY A 109 -8.98 6.60 15.88
C GLY A 109 -9.35 7.63 16.96
N GLU A 110 -9.51 7.24 18.22
CA GLU A 110 -10.02 8.12 19.28
C GLU A 110 -8.92 8.87 20.07
N GLN A 111 -7.66 8.48 19.91
CA GLN A 111 -6.56 9.05 20.68
C GLN A 111 -5.37 9.36 19.78
N LEU A 112 -4.78 10.53 19.98
CA LEU A 112 -3.50 10.94 19.41
C LEU A 112 -2.45 10.93 20.51
N PHE A 113 -1.31 10.36 20.22
CA PHE A 113 -0.14 10.30 21.06
C PHE A 113 0.92 11.25 20.50
N LEU A 114 1.32 12.23 21.30
CA LEU A 114 2.33 13.21 20.92
C LEU A 114 3.55 13.05 21.80
N THR A 115 4.73 12.94 21.20
CA THR A 115 5.98 12.81 21.93
C THR A 115 6.81 14.08 21.81
N LYS A 116 7.46 14.45 22.90
CA LYS A 116 8.37 15.56 23.00
C LYS A 116 9.77 15.04 23.34
N THR A 117 10.71 15.23 22.44
CA THR A 117 12.08 14.75 22.63
C THR A 117 12.77 15.49 23.78
N ALA A 118 12.63 16.80 23.82
CA ALA A 118 13.09 17.62 24.93
C ALA A 118 12.10 17.52 26.10
N GLY A 119 12.51 16.89 27.23
CA GLY A 119 11.66 16.77 28.42
C GLY A 119 11.06 15.37 28.62
N LYS A 120 11.29 14.42 27.72
CA LYS A 120 10.86 13.01 27.89
C LYS A 120 9.36 12.89 28.16
N GLN A 121 8.54 13.65 27.45
CA GLN A 121 7.10 13.77 27.68
C GLN A 121 6.31 13.06 26.56
N LEU A 122 5.27 12.36 26.98
CA LEU A 122 4.21 11.84 26.15
C LEU A 122 2.89 12.52 26.54
N SER A 123 2.19 13.08 25.58
CA SER A 123 0.84 13.62 25.77
C SER A 123 -0.16 12.80 24.98
N VAL A 124 -1.32 12.54 25.58
CA VAL A 124 -2.41 11.81 24.93
C VAL A 124 -3.60 12.75 24.81
N ILE A 125 -4.06 12.95 23.57
CA ILE A 125 -5.21 13.78 23.25
C ILE A 125 -6.35 12.88 22.83
N LYS A 126 -7.52 13.02 23.46
CA LYS A 126 -8.73 12.35 23.01
C LYS A 126 -9.35 13.18 21.86
N VAL A 127 -9.60 12.54 20.74
CA VAL A 127 -10.29 13.13 19.59
C VAL A 127 -11.69 12.55 19.50
N SER A 128 -12.69 13.44 19.39
CA SER A 128 -14.09 13.06 19.16
C SER A 128 -14.60 13.88 17.99
N GLN A 129 -15.24 13.23 17.04
CA GLN A 129 -15.92 13.94 15.95
C GLN A 129 -17.26 14.42 16.48
N VAL A 130 -17.48 15.72 16.45
CA VAL A 130 -18.75 16.33 16.74
C VAL A 130 -19.39 16.72 15.42
N TYR A 131 -20.56 16.18 15.17
CA TYR A 131 -21.36 16.51 13.99
C TYR A 131 -22.41 17.54 14.36
N ASP A 132 -22.40 18.68 13.67
CA ASP A 132 -23.52 19.62 13.71
C ASP A 132 -24.58 19.14 12.72
N ILE A 133 -25.70 18.66 13.26
CA ILE A 133 -26.80 18.11 12.46
C ILE A 133 -27.88 19.20 12.36
N PRO A 134 -28.02 19.87 11.20
CA PRO A 134 -29.04 20.86 11.02
C PRO A 134 -30.45 20.16 11.05
N ILE A 135 -31.38 20.69 11.80
CA ILE A 135 -32.74 20.19 11.91
C ILE A 135 -33.47 20.24 10.55
N GLY A 136 -33.11 21.23 9.72
CA GLY A 136 -33.70 21.39 8.38
C GLY A 136 -35.24 21.58 8.46
N THR A 137 -35.96 20.87 7.58
CA THR A 137 -37.44 20.84 7.52
C THR A 137 -38.03 19.64 8.24
N SER A 138 -37.20 18.88 9.00
CA SER A 138 -37.68 17.70 9.73
C SER A 138 -38.70 18.07 10.81
N PRO A 139 -39.73 17.23 11.02
CA PRO A 139 -40.69 17.47 12.08
C PRO A 139 -40.03 17.43 13.45
N VAL A 140 -40.28 18.44 14.27
CA VAL A 140 -39.74 18.56 15.62
C VAL A 140 -40.86 18.38 16.63
N ILE A 141 -40.64 17.51 17.61
CA ILE A 141 -41.59 17.31 18.73
C ILE A 141 -40.90 17.83 19.98
N GLY A 142 -41.53 18.80 20.67
CA GLY A 142 -41.01 19.31 21.92
C GLY A 142 -40.90 20.84 21.94
N LYS A 143 -40.29 21.34 23.03
CA LYS A 143 -40.15 22.78 23.27
C LYS A 143 -38.95 23.32 22.51
N ALA A 144 -39.14 24.41 21.74
CA ALA A 144 -38.04 25.12 21.12
C ALA A 144 -37.07 25.64 22.19
N GLY A 145 -35.75 25.40 21.99
CA GLY A 145 -34.71 25.81 22.94
C GLY A 145 -34.52 24.84 24.13
N ALA A 146 -34.97 23.60 24.02
CA ALA A 146 -34.65 22.56 24.98
C ALA A 146 -33.14 22.36 25.08
N PRO A 147 -32.58 22.13 26.28
CA PRO A 147 -31.12 21.99 26.49
C PRO A 147 -30.53 20.71 25.84
N VAL A 148 -31.39 19.74 25.49
CA VAL A 148 -31.02 18.49 24.84
C VAL A 148 -31.96 18.25 23.65
N THR A 149 -31.38 17.93 22.50
CA THR A 149 -32.07 17.54 21.29
C THR A 149 -31.69 16.10 20.93
N ILE A 150 -32.69 15.25 20.69
CA ILE A 150 -32.51 13.87 20.26
C ILE A 150 -32.89 13.79 18.78
N TYR A 151 -31.96 13.34 17.94
CA TYR A 151 -32.18 13.06 16.54
C TYR A 151 -32.51 11.57 16.36
N ALA A 152 -33.71 11.28 15.84
CA ALA A 152 -34.11 9.92 15.51
C ALA A 152 -34.16 9.76 13.98
N PHE A 153 -33.36 8.84 13.46
CA PHE A 153 -33.40 8.45 12.05
C PHE A 153 -34.29 7.20 11.94
N LEU A 154 -35.48 7.37 11.36
CA LEU A 154 -36.42 6.29 11.17
C LEU A 154 -36.55 6.01 9.68
N ASP A 155 -36.42 4.74 9.33
CA ASP A 155 -36.73 4.26 7.99
C ASP A 155 -38.14 3.67 8.03
N TYR A 156 -39.04 4.26 7.26
CA TYR A 156 -40.41 3.75 7.09
C TYR A 156 -40.42 2.86 5.85
N GLN A 157 -40.37 1.56 6.06
CA GLN A 157 -40.60 0.55 5.01
C GLN A 157 -42.12 0.27 4.84
#